data_3a3c5fbb008af8dfad2cfaa9c5507648
#
_entry.id   3a3c5fbb008af8dfad2cfaa9c5507648
#
_cell.length_a   1.000
_cell.length_b   1.000
_cell.length_c   1.000
_cell.angle_alpha   90.00
_cell.angle_beta   90.00
_cell.angle_gamma   90.00
#
_symmetry.space_group_name_H-M   'P 1'
#
loop_
_entity.id
_entity.type
_entity.pdbx_description
1 polymer ?
#
loop_
_entity_poly.entity_id
_entity_poly.type
_entity_poly.pdbx_seq_one_letter_code
_entity_poly.pdbx_strand_id
1 'polypeptide(L)'
;MIRFSLDEIKKSKASSELNFINRGIERESLRVDSSGKISQTPHPLGLGSALTNPYITTDFSEALLELVTPTFNSASECLKFLSDLHVFVNQNLLEESLWPLSMPCQIDSEGDI
;
A
#
# COMPACT_ATOMS: atom_id res chain seq x y z
N MET A 1 -2.11 -27.63 -18.76
CA MET A 1 -2.34 -26.93 -17.47
C MET A 1 -2.18 -27.94 -16.35
N ILE A 2 -1.19 -27.77 -15.49
CA ILE A 2 -0.99 -28.63 -14.32
C ILE A 2 -2.00 -28.20 -13.28
N ARG A 3 -2.96 -29.08 -12.95
CA ARG A 3 -3.91 -28.85 -11.85
C ARG A 3 -3.40 -29.60 -10.63
N PHE A 4 -2.97 -28.89 -9.62
CA PHE A 4 -2.74 -29.48 -8.30
C PHE A 4 -4.04 -29.50 -7.52
N SER A 5 -4.40 -30.65 -6.97
CA SER A 5 -5.50 -30.74 -6.04
C SER A 5 -5.04 -30.37 -4.62
N LEU A 6 -5.94 -29.85 -3.79
CA LEU A 6 -5.65 -29.58 -2.38
C LEU A 6 -5.21 -30.85 -1.64
N ASP A 7 -5.70 -31.99 -2.04
CA ASP A 7 -5.34 -33.29 -1.43
C ASP A 7 -3.91 -33.71 -1.76
N GLU A 8 -3.43 -33.41 -2.97
CA GLU A 8 -2.02 -33.63 -3.34
C GLU A 8 -1.09 -32.71 -2.55
N ILE A 9 -1.45 -31.46 -2.37
CA ILE A 9 -0.69 -30.50 -1.55
C ILE A 9 -0.64 -30.96 -0.10
N LYS A 10 -1.78 -31.38 0.47
CA LYS A 10 -1.85 -31.88 1.86
C LYS A 10 -1.02 -33.14 2.08
N LYS A 11 -0.92 -34.03 1.08
CA LYS A 11 -0.14 -35.28 1.16
C LYS A 11 1.35 -35.06 0.93
N SER A 12 1.75 -33.94 0.32
CA SER A 12 3.14 -33.64 0.02
C SER A 12 3.85 -33.07 1.25
N LYS A 13 5.18 -33.27 1.31
CA LYS A 13 6.02 -32.59 2.31
C LYS A 13 6.01 -31.07 2.17
N ALA A 14 5.63 -30.57 0.99
CA ALA A 14 5.54 -29.15 0.72
C ALA A 14 4.44 -28.43 1.52
N SER A 15 3.46 -29.18 2.08
CA SER A 15 2.41 -28.56 2.92
C SER A 15 2.97 -27.88 4.17
N SER A 16 4.06 -28.37 4.72
CA SER A 16 4.74 -27.73 5.87
C SER A 16 5.49 -26.47 5.48
N GLU A 17 5.99 -26.39 4.24
CA GLU A 17 6.70 -25.20 3.72
C GLU A 17 5.76 -23.98 3.59
N LEU A 18 4.45 -24.21 3.43
CA LEU A 18 3.46 -23.13 3.36
C LEU A 18 3.38 -22.32 4.66
N ASN A 19 3.84 -22.87 5.79
CA ASN A 19 3.90 -22.17 7.06
C ASN A 19 5.07 -21.18 7.16
N PHE A 20 6.04 -21.27 6.25
CA PHE A 20 7.26 -20.45 6.22
C PHE A 20 7.28 -19.45 5.07
N ILE A 21 6.12 -19.06 4.58
CA ILE A 21 6.01 -18.08 3.49
C ILE A 21 6.31 -16.70 4.04
N ASN A 22 7.32 -16.04 3.47
CA ASN A 22 7.53 -14.61 3.63
C ASN A 22 6.53 -13.85 2.77
N ARG A 23 5.94 -12.81 3.32
CA ARG A 23 4.97 -11.95 2.64
C ARG A 23 5.17 -10.50 2.99
N GLY A 24 4.99 -9.65 2.01
CA GLY A 24 4.90 -8.21 2.15
C GLY A 24 3.62 -7.69 1.52
N ILE A 25 3.27 -6.46 1.80
CA ILE A 25 2.11 -5.77 1.25
C ILE A 25 2.56 -4.46 0.64
N GLU A 26 2.11 -4.20 -0.57
CA GLU A 26 2.14 -2.89 -1.19
C GLU A 26 0.71 -2.37 -1.26
N ARG A 27 0.50 -1.14 -0.82
CA ARG A 27 -0.80 -0.49 -0.85
C ARG A 27 -0.67 0.90 -1.44
N GLU A 28 -1.38 1.11 -2.52
CA GLU A 28 -1.49 2.40 -3.18
C GLU A 28 -2.78 3.11 -2.78
N SER A 29 -2.70 4.42 -2.62
CA SER A 29 -3.87 5.26 -2.36
C SER A 29 -3.62 6.67 -2.85
N LEU A 30 -4.60 7.25 -3.55
CA LEU A 30 -4.56 8.65 -3.94
C LEU A 30 -4.74 9.55 -2.71
N ARG A 31 -3.96 10.61 -2.63
CA ARG A 31 -4.24 11.72 -1.71
C ARG A 31 -5.37 12.57 -2.29
N VAL A 32 -6.32 12.91 -1.44
CA VAL A 32 -7.43 13.78 -1.80
C VAL A 32 -7.50 14.95 -0.84
N ASP A 33 -7.99 16.08 -1.33
CA ASP A 33 -8.29 17.24 -0.51
C ASP A 33 -9.61 17.07 0.27
N SER A 34 -9.99 18.07 1.04
CA SER A 34 -11.20 18.05 1.86
C SER A 34 -12.49 17.97 1.06
N SER A 35 -12.47 18.24 -0.24
CA SER A 35 -13.62 18.10 -1.15
C SER A 35 -13.69 16.74 -1.84
N GLY A 36 -12.70 15.87 -1.65
CA GLY A 36 -12.61 14.56 -2.29
C GLY A 36 -11.99 14.58 -3.70
N LYS A 37 -11.38 15.70 -4.09
CA LYS A 37 -10.64 15.80 -5.34
C LYS A 37 -9.20 15.33 -5.15
N ILE A 38 -8.63 14.83 -6.25
CA ILE A 38 -7.20 14.46 -6.27
C ILE A 38 -6.33 15.63 -5.83
N SER A 39 -5.41 15.36 -4.91
CA SER A 39 -4.51 16.39 -4.36
C SER A 39 -3.59 16.95 -5.43
N GLN A 40 -3.44 18.27 -5.42
CA GLN A 40 -2.51 19.02 -6.27
C GLN A 40 -1.29 19.53 -5.49
N THR A 41 -1.18 19.18 -4.20
CA THR A 41 -0.05 19.59 -3.38
C THR A 41 1.16 18.69 -3.59
N PRO A 42 2.38 19.20 -3.41
CA PRO A 42 3.59 18.38 -3.45
C PRO A 42 3.56 17.25 -2.42
N HIS A 43 4.45 16.27 -2.60
CA HIS A 43 4.63 15.20 -1.64
C HIS A 43 4.87 15.76 -0.22
N PRO A 44 4.10 15.35 0.80
CA PRO A 44 4.19 15.92 2.14
C PRO A 44 5.59 15.79 2.74
N LEU A 45 6.15 16.91 3.18
CA LEU A 45 7.51 16.94 3.74
C LEU A 45 7.68 16.04 4.97
N GLY A 46 6.63 15.91 5.78
CA GLY A 46 6.64 15.05 6.96
C GLY A 46 6.80 13.56 6.65
N LEU A 47 6.53 13.13 5.41
CA LEU A 47 6.72 11.75 4.96
C LEU A 47 8.16 11.46 4.51
N GLY A 48 9.02 12.46 4.47
CA GLY A 48 10.38 12.32 3.92
C GLY A 48 10.39 12.32 2.38
N SER A 49 11.54 11.99 1.81
CA SER A 49 11.71 11.94 0.36
C SER A 49 11.12 10.65 -0.21
N ALA A 50 10.22 10.77 -1.18
CA ALA A 50 9.67 9.63 -1.92
C ALA A 50 10.75 8.81 -2.66
N LEU A 51 11.91 9.42 -2.98
CA LEU A 51 13.01 8.74 -3.66
C LEU A 51 13.89 7.90 -2.74
N THR A 52 13.89 8.17 -1.44
CA THR A 52 14.81 7.55 -0.47
C THR A 52 14.12 6.84 0.67
N ASN A 53 12.83 7.08 0.90
CA ASN A 53 12.07 6.37 1.92
C ASN A 53 11.72 4.96 1.40
N PRO A 54 12.16 3.88 2.08
CA PRO A 54 11.92 2.52 1.60
C PRO A 54 10.50 2.03 1.79
N TYR A 55 9.67 2.76 2.57
CA TYR A 55 8.33 2.31 2.96
C TYR A 55 7.21 3.21 2.46
N ILE A 56 7.53 4.46 2.12
CA ILE A 56 6.55 5.45 1.66
C ILE A 56 7.14 6.14 0.43
N THR A 57 6.54 5.90 -0.70
CA THR A 57 6.96 6.47 -1.99
C THR A 57 5.75 6.96 -2.77
N THR A 58 5.97 7.40 -3.98
CA THR A 58 4.92 7.69 -4.97
C THR A 58 5.06 6.74 -6.14
N ASP A 59 3.96 6.44 -6.82
CA ASP A 59 3.99 5.65 -8.04
C ASP A 59 3.70 6.52 -9.27
N PHE A 60 2.61 6.29 -9.97
CA PHE A 60 2.33 6.94 -11.27
C PHE A 60 2.25 8.47 -11.18
N SER A 61 1.64 9.00 -10.13
CA SER A 61 1.52 10.44 -9.90
C SER A 61 2.01 10.82 -8.51
N GLU A 62 2.32 12.09 -8.30
CA GLU A 62 2.75 12.59 -6.98
C GLU A 62 1.65 12.46 -5.92
N ALA A 63 0.40 12.45 -6.33
CA ALA A 63 -0.74 12.24 -5.45
C ALA A 63 -0.95 10.77 -5.07
N LEU A 64 -0.41 9.82 -5.83
CA LEU A 64 -0.53 8.40 -5.56
C LEU A 64 0.56 7.94 -4.59
N LEU A 65 0.23 7.83 -3.31
CA LEU A 65 1.14 7.28 -2.32
C LEU A 65 1.13 5.75 -2.38
N GLU A 66 2.32 5.19 -2.33
CA GLU A 66 2.56 3.77 -2.23
C GLU A 66 3.21 3.45 -0.87
N LEU A 67 2.55 2.59 -0.10
CA LEU A 67 3.04 2.09 1.18
C LEU A 67 3.57 0.67 0.98
N VAL A 68 4.83 0.45 1.32
CA VAL A 68 5.53 -0.83 1.12
C VAL A 68 5.98 -1.37 2.46
N THR A 69 5.55 -2.58 2.82
CA THR A 69 6.05 -3.23 4.03
C THR A 69 7.32 -4.03 3.74
N PRO A 70 8.18 -4.26 4.75
CA PRO A 70 9.13 -5.37 4.69
C PRO A 70 8.39 -6.71 4.56
N THR A 71 9.13 -7.78 4.31
CA THR A 71 8.58 -9.13 4.34
C THR A 71 8.57 -9.68 5.76
N PHE A 72 7.50 -10.40 6.09
CA PHE A 72 7.29 -11.05 7.39
C PHE A 72 6.82 -12.50 7.21
N ASN A 73 7.17 -13.36 8.13
CA ASN A 73 6.63 -14.72 8.20
C ASN A 73 5.18 -14.74 8.72
N SER A 74 4.82 -13.75 9.53
CA SER A 74 3.50 -13.61 10.14
C SER A 74 2.66 -12.58 9.41
N ALA A 75 1.44 -12.95 9.02
CA ALA A 75 0.48 -12.04 8.42
C ALA A 75 0.09 -10.90 9.40
N SER A 76 -0.01 -11.20 10.69
CA SER A 76 -0.36 -10.20 11.70
C SER A 76 0.74 -9.16 11.90
N GLU A 77 2.01 -9.54 11.85
CA GLU A 77 3.12 -8.59 11.91
C GLU A 77 3.17 -7.70 10.67
N CYS A 78 2.95 -8.27 9.48
CA CYS A 78 2.87 -7.54 8.24
C CYS A 78 1.73 -6.50 8.28
N LEU A 79 0.54 -6.92 8.73
CA LEU A 79 -0.61 -6.04 8.88
C LEU A 79 -0.36 -4.94 9.92
N LYS A 80 0.27 -5.28 11.04
CA LYS A 80 0.63 -4.28 12.06
C LYS A 80 1.56 -3.21 11.49
N PHE A 81 2.60 -3.61 10.76
CA PHE A 81 3.52 -2.68 10.13
C PHE A 81 2.79 -1.76 9.14
N LEU A 82 1.93 -2.31 8.28
CA LEU A 82 1.13 -1.53 7.35
C LEU A 82 0.20 -0.54 8.10
N SER A 83 -0.41 -0.98 9.19
CA SER A 83 -1.27 -0.13 10.02
C SER A 83 -0.48 1.04 10.64
N ASP A 84 0.73 0.77 11.14
CA ASP A 84 1.61 1.80 11.70
C ASP A 84 2.03 2.81 10.61
N LEU A 85 2.30 2.35 9.37
CA LEU A 85 2.53 3.25 8.22
C LEU A 85 1.32 4.15 7.95
N HIS A 86 0.10 3.59 7.96
CA HIS A 86 -1.11 4.38 7.76
C HIS A 86 -1.31 5.44 8.83
N VAL A 87 -1.07 5.11 10.09
CA VAL A 87 -1.13 6.08 11.20
C VAL A 87 -0.13 7.21 10.97
N PHE A 88 1.11 6.87 10.65
CA PHE A 88 2.15 7.85 10.38
C PHE A 88 1.80 8.76 9.20
N VAL A 89 1.34 8.20 8.10
CA VAL A 89 0.92 8.97 6.92
C VAL A 89 -0.21 9.92 7.28
N ASN A 90 -1.28 9.42 7.93
CA ASN A 90 -2.44 10.25 8.29
C ASN A 90 -2.06 11.42 9.21
N GLN A 91 -1.09 11.24 10.11
CA GLN A 91 -0.58 12.30 10.97
C GLN A 91 0.16 13.40 10.20
N ASN A 92 0.65 13.09 9.01
CA ASN A 92 1.46 14.01 8.17
C ASN A 92 0.71 14.57 6.95
N LEU A 93 -0.53 14.16 6.71
CA LEU A 93 -1.33 14.63 5.57
C LEU A 93 -2.02 15.99 5.83
N LEU A 94 -2.02 16.48 7.07
CA LEU A 94 -2.69 17.71 7.48
C LEU A 94 -4.18 17.69 7.14
N GLU A 95 -4.61 18.45 6.12
CA GLU A 95 -6.00 18.56 5.69
C GLU A 95 -6.39 17.55 4.59
N GLU A 96 -5.43 16.77 4.11
CA GLU A 96 -5.65 15.76 3.10
C GLU A 96 -6.01 14.41 3.73
N SER A 97 -6.54 13.51 2.90
CA SER A 97 -6.85 12.13 3.28
C SER A 97 -6.41 11.16 2.19
N LEU A 98 -6.24 9.91 2.56
CA LEU A 98 -6.07 8.83 1.59
C LEU A 98 -7.43 8.35 1.10
N TRP A 99 -7.59 8.26 -0.21
CA TRP A 99 -8.80 7.75 -0.83
C TRP A 99 -8.91 6.23 -0.62
N PRO A 100 -9.98 5.72 0.05
CA PRO A 100 -10.02 4.33 0.48
C PRO A 100 -10.64 3.37 -0.55
N LEU A 101 -11.21 3.90 -1.64
CA LEU A 101 -11.98 3.10 -2.60
C LEU A 101 -11.13 2.68 -3.80
N SER A 102 -11.49 1.56 -4.42
CA SER A 102 -10.84 1.08 -5.64
C SER A 102 -11.19 1.90 -6.87
N MET A 103 -12.38 2.54 -6.87
CA MET A 103 -12.75 3.48 -7.92
C MET A 103 -11.98 4.79 -7.74
N PRO A 104 -11.67 5.53 -8.80
CA PRO A 104 -10.98 6.81 -8.71
C PRO A 104 -11.73 7.84 -7.84
N CYS A 105 -10.99 8.74 -7.22
CA CYS A 105 -11.53 9.96 -6.64
C CYS A 105 -11.95 10.95 -7.75
N GLN A 106 -12.46 12.11 -7.37
CA GLN A 106 -12.80 13.13 -8.36
C GLN A 106 -11.53 13.68 -9.02
N ILE A 107 -11.47 13.54 -10.35
CA ILE A 107 -10.42 14.03 -11.23
C ILE A 107 -11.13 14.83 -12.32
N ASP A 108 -10.83 16.12 -12.44
CA ASP A 108 -11.53 17.00 -13.39
C ASP A 108 -10.89 16.97 -14.78
N SER A 109 -9.58 16.71 -14.86
CA SER A 109 -8.84 16.64 -16.12
C SER A 109 -7.63 15.70 -16.04
N GLU A 110 -7.13 15.26 -17.20
CA GLU A 110 -5.89 14.47 -17.27
C GLU A 110 -4.66 15.22 -16.72
N GLY A 111 -4.69 16.54 -16.74
CA GLY A 111 -3.62 17.37 -16.19
C GLY A 111 -3.56 17.40 -14.66
N ASP A 112 -4.54 16.82 -13.98
CA ASP A 112 -4.59 16.74 -12.52
C ASP A 112 -3.84 15.51 -11.98
N ILE A 113 -3.39 14.62 -12.85
CA ILE A 113 -2.74 13.35 -12.50
C ILE A 113 -1.22 13.47 -12.60
#